data_e426f73b69b1201f62753ca23e99b762
#
_entry.id   e426f73b69b1201f62753ca23e99b762
#
_cell.length_a   1.000
_cell.length_b   1.000
_cell.length_c   1.000
_cell.angle_alpha   90.00
_cell.angle_beta   90.00
_cell.angle_gamma   90.00
#
_symmetry.space_group_name_H-M   'P 1'
#
loop_
_entity.id
_entity.type
_entity.pdbx_description
1 polymer ?
#
loop_
_entity_poly.entity_id
_entity_poly.type
_entity_poly.pdbx_seq_one_letter_code
_entity_poly.pdbx_strand_id
1 'polypeptide(L)'
;MHMPFSFKYKPIDTIRNQCIRILVVLLFLLVTCIHCMAESGIEDLFTDTFSVPGWKVDGEAYRYSPQSLYEYINGGAYFFIGYGFVELTGANVSPVTGENDAVAVDIYDMGDKLNAFGVYQLRKDSQAPSLGIGTASFGSNDYLVFHKDRFYVEIRAFFSDRKDQGVLENMASNVAEHLPGDNSLPKELAYFPEKEKIIGSERYISGGILGHAFFDKGLSCDYHIKGKKVTAFIVFLPSVRDAVRSVKRHKTFLKQSEKKYLPLEEFGKHSFISEEPYYQKIIVIQEGARVIGAYDLNDVEAGKTLLADILRKIKQTTAKQK
;
A
#
# COMPACT_ATOMS: atom_id res chain seq x y z
N MET A 1 -13.74 -55.56 -65.59
CA MET A 1 -12.69 -54.66 -65.09
C MET A 1 -13.28 -53.92 -63.86
N HIS A 2 -13.10 -54.54 -62.68
CA HIS A 2 -13.62 -53.98 -61.40
C HIS A 2 -12.49 -53.24 -60.63
N MET A 3 -12.66 -51.95 -60.41
CA MET A 3 -11.80 -51.19 -59.47
C MET A 3 -12.41 -51.26 -58.07
N PRO A 4 -11.65 -51.62 -57.02
CA PRO A 4 -12.13 -51.54 -55.67
C PRO A 4 -11.90 -50.15 -55.13
N PHE A 5 -12.97 -49.47 -54.70
CA PHE A 5 -12.90 -48.27 -53.87
C PHE A 5 -12.48 -48.63 -52.43
N SER A 6 -11.29 -48.20 -52.04
CA SER A 6 -10.79 -48.38 -50.69
C SER A 6 -11.16 -47.17 -49.86
N PHE A 7 -12.13 -47.26 -48.98
CA PHE A 7 -12.42 -46.27 -47.92
C PHE A 7 -11.40 -46.47 -46.78
N LYS A 8 -10.45 -45.56 -46.65
CA LYS A 8 -9.57 -45.50 -45.48
C LYS A 8 -10.34 -44.89 -44.31
N TYR A 9 -10.79 -45.71 -43.37
CA TYR A 9 -11.29 -45.28 -42.07
C TYR A 9 -10.13 -44.66 -41.28
N LYS A 10 -10.25 -43.38 -40.89
CA LYS A 10 -9.35 -42.79 -39.89
C LYS A 10 -9.73 -43.37 -38.51
N PRO A 11 -8.76 -43.84 -37.70
CA PRO A 11 -9.06 -44.40 -36.39
C PRO A 11 -9.69 -43.32 -35.50
N ILE A 12 -10.71 -43.70 -34.75
CA ILE A 12 -11.51 -42.81 -33.84
C ILE A 12 -10.63 -42.02 -32.87
N ASP A 13 -9.51 -42.60 -32.47
CA ASP A 13 -8.51 -41.93 -31.59
C ASP A 13 -7.83 -40.69 -32.23
N THR A 14 -7.68 -40.68 -33.56
CA THR A 14 -7.10 -39.53 -34.27
C THR A 14 -8.06 -38.34 -34.28
N ILE A 15 -9.36 -38.59 -34.42
CA ILE A 15 -10.41 -37.58 -34.41
C ILE A 15 -10.56 -37.03 -32.98
N ARG A 16 -10.57 -37.90 -31.98
CA ARG A 16 -10.65 -37.51 -30.56
C ARG A 16 -9.47 -36.62 -30.16
N ASN A 17 -8.26 -36.96 -30.54
CA ASN A 17 -7.06 -36.18 -30.25
C ASN A 17 -7.03 -34.83 -31.00
N GLN A 18 -7.58 -34.76 -32.22
CA GLN A 18 -7.76 -33.50 -32.94
C GLN A 18 -8.80 -32.59 -32.26
N CYS A 19 -9.93 -33.13 -31.82
CA CYS A 19 -10.95 -32.38 -31.07
C CYS A 19 -10.40 -31.84 -29.74
N ILE A 20 -9.64 -32.64 -29.00
CA ILE A 20 -8.99 -32.20 -27.75
C ILE A 20 -7.98 -31.06 -28.01
N ARG A 21 -7.16 -31.15 -29.05
CA ARG A 21 -6.22 -30.07 -29.43
C ARG A 21 -6.92 -28.79 -29.81
N ILE A 22 -8.01 -28.86 -30.57
CA ILE A 22 -8.83 -27.72 -30.95
C ILE A 22 -9.47 -27.09 -29.70
N LEU A 23 -9.98 -27.90 -28.76
CA LEU A 23 -10.57 -27.42 -27.51
C LEU A 23 -9.55 -26.74 -26.63
N VAL A 24 -8.33 -27.26 -26.54
CA VAL A 24 -7.22 -26.65 -25.77
C VAL A 24 -6.78 -25.34 -26.41
N VAL A 25 -6.68 -25.25 -27.73
CA VAL A 25 -6.36 -24.02 -28.45
C VAL A 25 -7.47 -22.96 -28.27
N LEU A 26 -8.73 -23.35 -28.35
CA LEU A 26 -9.87 -22.48 -28.09
C LEU A 26 -9.90 -22.00 -26.64
N LEU A 27 -9.61 -22.88 -25.68
CA LEU A 27 -9.50 -22.51 -24.27
C LEU A 27 -8.33 -21.54 -24.01
N PHE A 28 -7.19 -21.76 -24.69
CA PHE A 28 -6.03 -20.87 -24.61
C PHE A 28 -6.31 -19.51 -25.25
N LEU A 29 -7.04 -19.48 -26.38
CA LEU A 29 -7.50 -18.25 -27.03
C LEU A 29 -8.56 -17.51 -26.18
N LEU A 30 -9.44 -18.22 -25.48
CA LEU A 30 -10.40 -17.64 -24.56
C LEU A 30 -9.69 -17.03 -23.33
N VAL A 31 -8.70 -17.72 -22.78
CA VAL A 31 -7.90 -17.23 -21.64
C VAL A 31 -7.06 -16.00 -22.05
N THR A 32 -6.49 -15.98 -23.27
CA THR A 32 -5.77 -14.81 -23.78
C THR A 32 -6.72 -13.65 -24.12
N CYS A 33 -7.95 -13.93 -24.57
CA CYS A 33 -8.95 -12.89 -24.82
C CYS A 33 -9.50 -12.27 -23.54
N ILE A 34 -9.58 -13.03 -22.43
CA ILE A 34 -9.96 -12.50 -21.10
C ILE A 34 -8.83 -11.62 -20.52
N HIS A 35 -7.57 -11.87 -20.85
CA HIS A 35 -6.44 -10.99 -20.48
C HIS A 35 -6.30 -9.75 -21.39
N CYS A 36 -7.03 -9.71 -22.49
CA CYS A 36 -7.07 -8.56 -23.40
C CYS A 36 -8.36 -7.74 -23.28
N MET A 37 -9.15 -7.93 -22.22
CA MET A 37 -10.04 -6.89 -21.72
C MET A 37 -9.08 -5.85 -21.14
N ALA A 38 -8.78 -4.82 -21.94
CA ALA A 38 -7.95 -3.71 -21.51
C ALA A 38 -8.46 -3.26 -20.13
N GLU A 39 -7.64 -3.37 -19.09
CA GLU A 39 -7.82 -2.51 -17.93
C GLU A 39 -7.83 -1.10 -18.51
N SER A 40 -8.99 -0.44 -18.51
CA SER A 40 -9.09 0.97 -18.84
C SER A 40 -8.02 1.66 -18.03
N GLY A 41 -7.05 2.27 -18.70
CA GLY A 41 -5.92 2.90 -18.02
C GLY A 41 -6.45 4.04 -17.15
N ILE A 42 -5.73 4.42 -16.13
CA ILE A 42 -6.08 5.63 -15.34
C ILE A 42 -6.21 6.86 -16.23
N GLU A 43 -5.57 6.85 -17.41
CA GLU A 43 -5.70 7.90 -18.45
C GLU A 43 -7.13 8.07 -18.95
N ASP A 44 -7.87 6.96 -19.13
CA ASP A 44 -9.25 6.98 -19.60
C ASP A 44 -10.17 7.76 -18.65
N LEU A 45 -9.77 7.86 -17.36
CA LEU A 45 -10.45 8.71 -16.40
C LEU A 45 -10.48 10.17 -16.86
N PHE A 46 -9.39 10.69 -17.40
CA PHE A 46 -9.29 12.09 -17.83
C PHE A 46 -9.86 12.34 -19.21
N THR A 47 -10.00 11.32 -20.06
CA THR A 47 -10.55 11.47 -21.41
C THR A 47 -12.05 11.25 -21.45
N ASP A 48 -12.56 10.20 -20.81
CA ASP A 48 -13.92 9.71 -21.01
C ASP A 48 -14.85 9.93 -19.82
N THR A 49 -14.31 9.94 -18.59
CA THR A 49 -15.13 9.89 -17.38
C THR A 49 -15.01 11.11 -16.47
N PHE A 50 -13.94 11.91 -16.60
CA PHE A 50 -13.81 13.11 -15.79
C PHE A 50 -14.90 14.13 -16.13
N SER A 51 -15.80 14.34 -15.20
CA SER A 51 -16.95 15.22 -15.40
C SER A 51 -17.22 16.06 -14.15
N VAL A 52 -16.74 17.31 -14.18
CA VAL A 52 -17.00 18.29 -13.13
C VAL A 52 -17.64 19.53 -13.78
N PRO A 53 -18.88 19.91 -13.42
CA PRO A 53 -19.58 21.02 -14.03
C PRO A 53 -18.76 22.32 -14.04
N GLY A 54 -18.64 22.95 -15.22
CA GLY A 54 -17.89 24.19 -15.39
C GLY A 54 -16.37 24.02 -15.56
N TRP A 55 -15.84 22.78 -15.49
CA TRP A 55 -14.43 22.46 -15.62
C TRP A 55 -14.17 21.47 -16.74
N LYS A 56 -13.01 21.54 -17.36
CA LYS A 56 -12.58 20.63 -18.44
C LYS A 56 -11.11 20.26 -18.25
N VAL A 57 -10.74 19.08 -18.71
CA VAL A 57 -9.33 18.68 -18.81
C VAL A 57 -8.65 19.57 -19.85
N ASP A 58 -7.46 20.07 -19.53
CA ASP A 58 -6.69 20.98 -20.36
C ASP A 58 -5.50 20.25 -20.98
N GLY A 59 -5.59 19.96 -22.27
CA GLY A 59 -4.62 19.16 -23.00
C GLY A 59 -4.74 17.66 -22.77
N GLU A 60 -3.62 16.95 -22.86
CA GLU A 60 -3.53 15.51 -22.66
C GLU A 60 -3.10 15.17 -21.22
N ALA A 61 -3.50 13.99 -20.73
CA ALA A 61 -3.00 13.46 -19.47
C ALA A 61 -1.50 13.20 -19.56
N TYR A 62 -0.77 13.55 -18.50
CA TYR A 62 0.68 13.26 -18.39
C TYR A 62 0.94 12.02 -17.56
N ARG A 63 2.09 11.37 -17.82
CA ARG A 63 2.51 10.17 -17.11
C ARG A 63 3.97 10.24 -16.74
N TYR A 64 4.29 9.72 -15.54
CA TYR A 64 5.66 9.59 -15.07
C TYR A 64 5.89 8.22 -14.45
N SER A 65 6.92 7.54 -14.93
CA SER A 65 7.43 6.28 -14.36
C SER A 65 8.37 6.56 -13.17
N PRO A 66 8.79 5.52 -12.42
CA PRO A 66 9.81 5.70 -11.38
C PRO A 66 11.12 6.35 -11.87
N GLN A 67 11.46 6.18 -13.16
CA GLN A 67 12.65 6.73 -13.77
C GLN A 67 12.51 8.21 -14.15
N SER A 68 11.30 8.67 -14.44
CA SER A 68 11.02 10.04 -14.89
C SER A 68 10.30 10.92 -13.86
N LEU A 69 9.82 10.35 -12.74
CA LEU A 69 9.06 11.10 -11.73
C LEU A 69 9.80 12.33 -11.19
N TYR A 70 11.14 12.28 -11.13
CA TYR A 70 11.97 13.41 -10.71
C TYR A 70 11.84 14.65 -11.63
N GLU A 71 11.49 14.47 -12.88
CA GLU A 71 11.29 15.56 -13.84
C GLU A 71 10.06 16.40 -13.47
N TYR A 72 9.09 15.79 -12.78
CA TYR A 72 7.87 16.44 -12.35
C TYR A 72 7.94 16.99 -10.92
N ILE A 73 8.37 16.17 -9.95
CA ILE A 73 8.36 16.54 -8.53
C ILE A 73 9.76 16.68 -7.89
N ASN A 74 10.82 16.72 -8.73
CA ASN A 74 12.21 16.91 -8.29
C ASN A 74 12.60 15.91 -7.17
N GLY A 75 13.22 16.40 -6.09
CA GLY A 75 13.65 15.59 -4.96
C GLY A 75 12.52 14.82 -4.23
N GLY A 76 11.27 15.21 -4.41
CA GLY A 76 10.10 14.51 -3.87
C GLY A 76 9.92 13.10 -4.42
N ALA A 77 10.45 12.81 -5.61
CA ALA A 77 10.34 11.51 -6.26
C ALA A 77 10.92 10.36 -5.42
N TYR A 78 12.06 10.60 -4.76
CA TYR A 78 12.71 9.60 -3.91
C TYR A 78 11.79 9.07 -2.81
N PHE A 79 10.96 9.95 -2.24
CA PHE A 79 9.99 9.58 -1.22
C PHE A 79 8.95 8.57 -1.75
N PHE A 80 8.28 8.88 -2.86
CA PHE A 80 7.27 7.99 -3.45
C PHE A 80 7.86 6.66 -3.90
N ILE A 81 9.03 6.68 -4.53
CA ILE A 81 9.75 5.48 -4.98
C ILE A 81 10.07 4.57 -3.76
N GLY A 82 10.50 5.14 -2.64
CA GLY A 82 10.73 4.39 -1.40
C GLY A 82 9.48 3.65 -0.90
N TYR A 83 8.30 4.19 -1.13
CA TYR A 83 7.02 3.55 -0.80
C TYR A 83 6.50 2.57 -1.86
N GLY A 84 7.22 2.37 -2.96
CA GLY A 84 6.81 1.39 -3.98
C GLY A 84 5.98 1.99 -5.11
N PHE A 85 6.17 3.28 -5.40
CA PHE A 85 5.56 3.97 -6.52
C PHE A 85 5.72 3.21 -7.84
N VAL A 86 4.64 3.09 -8.59
CA VAL A 86 4.57 2.42 -9.89
C VAL A 86 4.47 3.43 -11.02
N GLU A 87 3.50 4.35 -10.93
CA GLU A 87 3.25 5.35 -11.96
C GLU A 87 2.47 6.54 -11.39
N LEU A 88 2.73 7.72 -11.93
CA LEU A 88 1.87 8.89 -11.80
C LEU A 88 1.15 9.11 -13.13
N THR A 89 -0.17 9.23 -13.06
CA THR A 89 -1.01 9.75 -14.15
C THR A 89 -1.71 10.99 -13.64
N GLY A 90 -1.67 12.07 -14.40
CA GLY A 90 -2.31 13.32 -13.99
C GLY A 90 -2.79 14.16 -15.14
N ALA A 91 -3.58 15.18 -14.84
CA ALA A 91 -4.04 16.16 -15.80
C ALA A 91 -4.17 17.54 -15.15
N ASN A 92 -4.01 18.57 -15.97
CA ASN A 92 -4.44 19.91 -15.61
C ASN A 92 -5.91 20.10 -15.98
N VAL A 93 -6.64 20.81 -15.16
CA VAL A 93 -8.07 21.09 -15.34
C VAL A 93 -8.27 22.59 -15.23
N SER A 94 -9.02 23.16 -16.16
CA SER A 94 -9.29 24.61 -16.22
C SER A 94 -10.79 24.90 -16.34
N PRO A 95 -11.26 26.09 -15.92
CA PRO A 95 -12.63 26.50 -16.12
C PRO A 95 -12.99 26.58 -17.61
N VAL A 96 -14.23 26.22 -17.95
CA VAL A 96 -14.74 26.37 -19.31
C VAL A 96 -14.88 27.84 -19.70
N THR A 97 -15.05 28.72 -18.73
CA THR A 97 -15.24 30.19 -18.91
C THR A 97 -13.95 30.92 -19.29
N GLY A 98 -12.80 30.27 -19.32
CA GLY A 98 -11.54 30.89 -19.76
C GLY A 98 -10.88 31.78 -18.69
N GLU A 99 -11.21 31.62 -17.41
CA GLU A 99 -10.50 32.23 -16.29
C GLU A 99 -9.09 31.64 -16.13
N ASN A 100 -8.17 32.39 -15.50
CA ASN A 100 -6.76 31.95 -15.30
C ASN A 100 -6.59 30.97 -14.13
N ASP A 101 -7.65 30.32 -13.73
CA ASP A 101 -7.63 29.32 -12.67
C ASP A 101 -7.24 27.96 -13.25
N ALA A 102 -6.48 27.19 -12.47
CA ALA A 102 -6.07 25.86 -12.85
C ALA A 102 -6.07 24.92 -11.63
N VAL A 103 -6.33 23.66 -11.88
CA VAL A 103 -6.23 22.59 -10.89
C VAL A 103 -5.38 21.47 -11.49
N ALA A 104 -4.36 21.02 -10.77
CA ALA A 104 -3.61 19.81 -11.10
C ALA A 104 -4.21 18.63 -10.33
N VAL A 105 -4.55 17.56 -11.03
CA VAL A 105 -5.04 16.31 -10.47
C VAL A 105 -3.99 15.24 -10.71
N ASP A 106 -3.33 14.78 -9.63
CA ASP A 106 -2.24 13.81 -9.66
C ASP A 106 -2.67 12.50 -9.00
N ILE A 107 -2.65 11.39 -9.75
CA ILE A 107 -3.00 10.05 -9.29
C ILE A 107 -1.74 9.19 -9.26
N TYR A 108 -1.25 8.88 -8.07
CA TYR A 108 -0.08 8.03 -7.84
C TYR A 108 -0.54 6.58 -7.62
N ASP A 109 -0.21 5.68 -8.53
CA ASP A 109 -0.31 4.24 -8.29
C ASP A 109 0.88 3.81 -7.40
N MET A 110 0.58 3.39 -6.19
CA MET A 110 1.57 2.96 -5.20
C MET A 110 1.78 1.44 -5.18
N GLY A 111 1.20 0.71 -6.15
CA GLY A 111 1.35 -0.73 -6.31
C GLY A 111 0.52 -1.57 -5.35
N ASP A 112 0.35 -1.13 -4.10
CA ASP A 112 -0.54 -1.77 -3.14
C ASP A 112 -1.17 -0.79 -2.14
N LYS A 113 -2.22 -1.27 -1.48
CA LYS A 113 -3.03 -0.50 -0.52
C LYS A 113 -2.22 0.00 0.68
N LEU A 114 -1.25 -0.78 1.14
CA LEU A 114 -0.44 -0.43 2.30
C LEU A 114 0.55 0.69 1.97
N ASN A 115 1.09 0.70 0.75
CA ASN A 115 1.96 1.76 0.26
C ASN A 115 1.20 3.09 0.14
N ALA A 116 0.00 3.09 -0.47
CA ALA A 116 -0.85 4.28 -0.59
C ALA A 116 -1.24 4.84 0.79
N PHE A 117 -1.64 3.96 1.72
CA PHE A 117 -1.90 4.30 3.11
C PHE A 117 -0.68 4.96 3.77
N GLY A 118 0.52 4.40 3.57
CA GLY A 118 1.76 4.93 4.15
C GLY A 118 2.07 6.34 3.68
N VAL A 119 1.97 6.60 2.38
CA VAL A 119 2.15 7.93 1.81
C VAL A 119 1.11 8.90 2.38
N TYR A 120 -0.17 8.51 2.39
CA TYR A 120 -1.25 9.32 2.96
C TYR A 120 -1.00 9.69 4.42
N GLN A 121 -0.61 8.73 5.26
CA GLN A 121 -0.38 8.97 6.70
C GLN A 121 0.77 9.97 6.96
N LEU A 122 1.79 9.99 6.13
CA LEU A 122 2.90 10.95 6.26
C LEU A 122 2.53 12.36 5.78
N ARG A 123 1.57 12.47 4.87
CA ARG A 123 1.05 13.76 4.37
C ARG A 123 -0.08 14.31 5.21
N LYS A 124 -0.76 13.43 5.99
CA LYS A 124 -1.93 13.79 6.76
C LYS A 124 -1.64 14.91 7.75
N ASP A 125 -2.37 16.00 7.61
CA ASP A 125 -2.48 17.00 8.66
C ASP A 125 -3.45 16.50 9.73
N SER A 126 -2.96 16.37 10.97
CA SER A 126 -3.77 15.92 12.11
C SER A 126 -4.87 16.90 12.50
N GLN A 127 -4.78 18.15 12.07
CA GLN A 127 -5.77 19.21 12.35
C GLN A 127 -6.79 19.38 11.23
N ALA A 128 -6.51 18.85 10.02
CA ALA A 128 -7.43 18.98 8.90
C ALA A 128 -8.65 18.05 9.06
N PRO A 129 -9.86 18.54 8.75
CA PRO A 129 -11.06 17.73 8.82
C PRO A 129 -11.02 16.59 7.78
N SER A 130 -11.64 15.46 8.11
CA SER A 130 -11.86 14.38 7.15
C SER A 130 -13.03 14.75 6.24
N LEU A 131 -12.84 14.59 4.92
CA LEU A 131 -13.84 14.94 3.92
C LEU A 131 -14.70 13.74 3.46
N GLY A 132 -14.38 12.51 3.93
CA GLY A 132 -15.16 11.31 3.60
C GLY A 132 -15.01 10.82 2.15
N ILE A 133 -13.96 11.22 1.45
CA ILE A 133 -13.68 10.83 0.05
C ILE A 133 -12.63 9.70 0.06
N GLY A 134 -12.83 8.67 -0.79
CA GLY A 134 -11.96 7.50 -0.84
C GLY A 134 -11.97 6.69 0.46
N THR A 135 -10.83 6.10 0.83
CA THR A 135 -10.63 5.41 2.11
C THR A 135 -10.47 6.42 3.25
N ALA A 136 -9.72 7.47 3.00
CA ALA A 136 -9.56 8.62 3.89
C ALA A 136 -9.09 9.84 3.09
N SER A 137 -9.47 11.03 3.52
CA SER A 137 -9.15 12.30 2.85
C SER A 137 -9.00 13.42 3.84
N PHE A 138 -8.25 14.43 3.46
CA PHE A 138 -8.19 15.72 4.13
C PHE A 138 -7.87 16.81 3.10
N GLY A 139 -8.10 18.05 3.43
CA GLY A 139 -7.78 19.15 2.52
C GLY A 139 -8.10 20.52 3.05
N SER A 140 -7.83 21.49 2.21
CA SER A 140 -8.13 22.91 2.34
C SER A 140 -8.74 23.43 1.05
N ASN A 141 -8.92 24.74 0.91
CA ASN A 141 -9.51 25.34 -0.30
C ASN A 141 -8.62 25.23 -1.55
N ASP A 142 -7.33 25.00 -1.38
CA ASP A 142 -6.32 24.99 -2.44
C ASP A 142 -5.56 23.66 -2.56
N TYR A 143 -5.85 22.73 -1.66
CA TYR A 143 -5.19 21.43 -1.62
C TYR A 143 -6.09 20.36 -1.03
N LEU A 144 -6.25 19.23 -1.72
CA LEU A 144 -7.00 18.07 -1.25
C LEU A 144 -6.21 16.79 -1.53
N VAL A 145 -6.20 15.91 -0.54
CA VAL A 145 -5.54 14.61 -0.62
C VAL A 145 -6.50 13.52 -0.19
N PHE A 146 -6.47 12.41 -0.92
CA PHE A 146 -7.11 11.18 -0.47
C PHE A 146 -6.32 9.94 -0.91
N HIS A 147 -6.65 8.81 -0.32
CA HIS A 147 -6.24 7.52 -0.87
C HIS A 147 -7.43 6.59 -1.03
N LYS A 148 -7.36 5.74 -2.05
CA LYS A 148 -8.32 4.67 -2.32
C LYS A 148 -7.56 3.47 -2.87
N ASP A 149 -7.74 2.30 -2.22
CA ASP A 149 -7.00 1.10 -2.60
C ASP A 149 -5.49 1.38 -2.73
N ARG A 150 -4.86 1.08 -3.86
CA ARG A 150 -3.44 1.32 -4.14
C ARG A 150 -3.12 2.74 -4.60
N PHE A 151 -4.13 3.60 -4.75
CA PHE A 151 -3.96 4.94 -5.28
C PHE A 151 -3.88 5.98 -4.16
N TYR A 152 -2.90 6.87 -4.28
CA TYR A 152 -2.78 8.10 -3.53
C TYR A 152 -3.01 9.26 -4.48
N VAL A 153 -3.86 10.20 -4.14
CA VAL A 153 -4.28 11.29 -5.02
C VAL A 153 -4.02 12.64 -4.36
N GLU A 154 -3.37 13.54 -5.10
CA GLU A 154 -3.22 14.95 -4.75
C GLU A 154 -3.97 15.82 -5.76
N ILE A 155 -4.77 16.76 -5.27
CA ILE A 155 -5.44 17.78 -6.08
C ILE A 155 -4.98 19.14 -5.57
N ARG A 156 -4.39 19.93 -6.44
CA ARG A 156 -3.80 21.23 -6.11
C ARG A 156 -4.40 22.32 -6.98
N ALA A 157 -4.98 23.32 -6.33
CA ALA A 157 -5.57 24.46 -7.00
C ALA A 157 -4.59 25.63 -7.11
N PHE A 158 -4.65 26.33 -8.22
CA PHE A 158 -3.94 27.57 -8.52
C PHE A 158 -4.98 28.62 -8.88
N PHE A 159 -5.73 29.09 -7.85
CA PHE A 159 -6.83 30.03 -8.05
C PHE A 159 -6.33 31.48 -7.95
N SER A 160 -6.82 32.32 -8.86
CA SER A 160 -6.61 33.76 -8.84
C SER A 160 -7.45 34.45 -7.74
N ASP A 161 -8.63 33.88 -7.41
CA ASP A 161 -9.51 34.36 -6.34
C ASP A 161 -10.14 33.15 -5.61
N ARG A 162 -10.23 33.17 -4.26
CA ARG A 162 -10.64 32.04 -3.41
C ARG A 162 -12.15 31.76 -3.40
N LYS A 163 -12.86 31.93 -4.51
CA LYS A 163 -14.32 31.86 -4.54
C LYS A 163 -14.91 30.44 -4.69
N ASP A 164 -14.15 29.48 -5.22
CA ASP A 164 -14.67 28.15 -5.54
C ASP A 164 -14.50 27.13 -4.39
N GLN A 165 -15.20 27.39 -3.27
CA GLN A 165 -15.33 26.40 -2.23
C GLN A 165 -16.10 25.18 -2.73
N GLY A 166 -15.53 23.99 -2.59
CA GLY A 166 -16.16 22.71 -2.95
C GLY A 166 -15.78 22.17 -4.34
N VAL A 167 -15.11 22.93 -5.22
CA VAL A 167 -14.69 22.41 -6.51
C VAL A 167 -13.69 21.26 -6.39
N LEU A 168 -12.74 21.36 -5.46
CA LEU A 168 -11.76 20.29 -5.22
C LEU A 168 -12.42 19.03 -4.67
N GLU A 169 -13.44 19.17 -3.81
CA GLU A 169 -14.21 18.03 -3.29
C GLU A 169 -15.01 17.35 -4.40
N ASN A 170 -15.59 18.12 -5.33
CA ASN A 170 -16.28 17.57 -6.49
C ASN A 170 -15.33 16.82 -7.42
N MET A 171 -14.14 17.38 -7.69
CA MET A 171 -13.09 16.71 -8.48
C MET A 171 -12.60 15.44 -7.79
N ALA A 172 -12.30 15.50 -6.49
CA ALA A 172 -11.86 14.36 -5.74
C ALA A 172 -12.90 13.24 -5.68
N SER A 173 -14.18 13.60 -5.52
CA SER A 173 -15.28 12.63 -5.54
C SER A 173 -15.41 11.97 -6.91
N ASN A 174 -15.36 12.75 -7.99
CA ASN A 174 -15.40 12.21 -9.35
C ASN A 174 -14.23 11.25 -9.61
N VAL A 175 -13.00 11.63 -9.23
CA VAL A 175 -11.82 10.76 -9.35
C VAL A 175 -12.00 9.51 -8.49
N ALA A 176 -12.43 9.64 -7.24
CA ALA A 176 -12.60 8.52 -6.33
C ALA A 176 -13.66 7.51 -6.81
N GLU A 177 -14.74 7.96 -7.46
CA GLU A 177 -15.77 7.09 -8.02
C GLU A 177 -15.23 6.23 -9.16
N HIS A 178 -14.37 6.78 -10.02
CA HIS A 178 -13.85 6.11 -11.21
C HIS A 178 -12.55 5.31 -10.96
N LEU A 179 -11.82 5.57 -9.86
CA LEU A 179 -10.67 4.75 -9.50
C LEU A 179 -11.10 3.34 -9.11
N PRO A 180 -10.40 2.30 -9.62
CA PRO A 180 -10.67 0.91 -9.23
C PRO A 180 -10.33 0.64 -7.76
N GLY A 181 -10.82 -0.51 -7.26
CA GLY A 181 -10.59 -0.97 -5.90
C GLY A 181 -11.65 -0.50 -4.90
N ASP A 182 -11.44 -0.83 -3.63
CA ASP A 182 -12.37 -0.54 -2.55
C ASP A 182 -11.83 0.50 -1.56
N ASN A 183 -12.73 1.01 -0.70
CA ASN A 183 -12.41 2.00 0.32
C ASN A 183 -12.00 1.38 1.67
N SER A 184 -11.68 0.08 1.73
CA SER A 184 -11.27 -0.54 2.98
C SER A 184 -9.83 -0.15 3.36
N LEU A 185 -9.56 -0.06 4.65
CA LEU A 185 -8.20 0.09 5.16
C LEU A 185 -7.35 -1.16 4.88
N PRO A 186 -6.01 -1.03 4.82
CA PRO A 186 -5.11 -2.18 4.74
C PRO A 186 -5.41 -3.21 5.85
N LYS A 187 -5.58 -4.47 5.47
CA LYS A 187 -5.92 -5.57 6.41
C LYS A 187 -4.87 -5.78 7.49
N GLU A 188 -3.65 -5.41 7.23
CA GLU A 188 -2.51 -5.52 8.15
C GLU A 188 -2.67 -4.64 9.39
N LEU A 189 -3.46 -3.56 9.31
CA LEU A 189 -3.77 -2.70 10.46
C LEU A 189 -4.57 -3.45 11.54
N ALA A 190 -5.34 -4.48 11.15
CA ALA A 190 -6.07 -5.34 12.08
C ALA A 190 -5.16 -6.23 12.95
N TYR A 191 -3.85 -6.29 12.67
CA TYR A 191 -2.89 -6.98 13.54
C TYR A 191 -2.70 -6.27 14.89
N PHE A 192 -2.96 -4.97 14.95
CA PHE A 192 -2.87 -4.18 16.15
C PHE A 192 -4.16 -4.30 16.98
N PRO A 193 -4.10 -4.77 18.25
CA PRO A 193 -5.28 -4.83 19.13
C PRO A 193 -5.78 -3.44 19.49
N GLU A 194 -7.10 -3.31 19.68
CA GLU A 194 -7.73 -2.01 19.95
C GLU A 194 -7.54 -1.52 21.39
N LYS A 195 -7.29 -2.46 22.32
CA LYS A 195 -7.14 -2.12 23.74
C LYS A 195 -5.93 -1.21 23.95
N GLU A 196 -6.16 -0.05 24.55
CA GLU A 196 -5.12 0.95 24.87
C GLU A 196 -4.41 1.54 23.65
N LYS A 197 -4.92 1.27 22.43
CA LYS A 197 -4.40 1.82 21.18
C LYS A 197 -4.67 3.33 21.09
N ILE A 198 -3.68 4.10 20.66
CA ILE A 198 -3.88 5.51 20.32
C ILE A 198 -4.48 5.57 18.91
N ILE A 199 -5.71 6.02 18.82
CA ILE A 199 -6.47 6.07 17.56
C ILE A 199 -5.74 6.93 16.53
N GLY A 200 -5.58 6.39 15.31
CA GLY A 200 -4.94 7.09 14.19
C GLY A 200 -3.42 7.17 14.29
N SER A 201 -2.79 6.42 15.22
CA SER A 201 -1.34 6.35 15.37
C SER A 201 -0.68 5.31 14.47
N GLU A 202 -1.45 4.55 13.71
CA GLU A 202 -0.93 3.56 12.77
C GLU A 202 -0.14 4.26 11.66
N ARG A 203 1.05 3.76 11.37
CA ARG A 203 1.93 4.25 10.29
C ARG A 203 2.54 3.07 9.56
N TYR A 204 2.59 3.17 8.25
CA TYR A 204 3.45 2.31 7.44
C TYR A 204 4.74 3.07 7.16
N ILE A 205 5.87 2.47 7.48
CA ILE A 205 7.20 3.08 7.41
C ILE A 205 7.99 2.36 6.33
N SER A 206 8.55 3.14 5.41
CA SER A 206 9.54 2.70 4.42
C SER A 206 10.89 3.32 4.76
N GLY A 207 11.97 2.56 4.60
CA GLY A 207 13.33 3.04 4.84
C GLY A 207 13.91 2.72 6.22
N GLY A 208 13.25 1.86 6.99
CA GLY A 208 13.84 1.27 8.20
C GLY A 208 13.14 1.58 9.51
N ILE A 209 12.49 0.57 10.08
CA ILE A 209 12.01 0.61 11.46
C ILE A 209 13.21 0.63 12.40
N LEU A 210 13.12 1.40 13.48
CA LEU A 210 14.21 1.65 14.44
C LEU A 210 15.47 2.24 13.78
N GLY A 211 15.37 2.87 12.62
CA GLY A 211 16.50 3.41 11.87
C GLY A 211 17.40 2.34 11.22
N HIS A 212 16.94 1.11 11.13
CA HIS A 212 17.71 0.00 10.59
C HIS A 212 17.25 -0.43 9.19
N ALA A 213 18.10 -0.29 8.19
CA ALA A 213 17.82 -0.74 6.83
C ALA A 213 17.51 -2.25 6.71
N PHE A 214 17.90 -3.08 7.68
CA PHE A 214 17.52 -4.49 7.70
C PHE A 214 16.11 -4.74 8.26
N PHE A 215 15.43 -3.70 8.72
CA PHE A 215 14.01 -3.66 9.06
C PHE A 215 13.28 -2.71 8.08
N ASP A 216 13.50 -2.90 6.80
CA ASP A 216 13.21 -1.95 5.72
C ASP A 216 11.79 -1.39 5.76
N LYS A 217 10.78 -2.26 5.71
CA LYS A 217 9.37 -1.85 5.63
C LYS A 217 8.53 -2.50 6.72
N GLY A 218 7.64 -1.71 7.32
CA GLY A 218 6.75 -2.25 8.32
C GLY A 218 5.73 -1.27 8.85
N LEU A 219 4.89 -1.77 9.73
CA LEU A 219 3.89 -0.99 10.45
C LEU A 219 4.36 -0.64 11.84
N SER A 220 3.95 0.51 12.35
CA SER A 220 4.00 0.87 13.77
C SER A 220 2.65 1.39 14.26
N CYS A 221 2.42 1.27 15.56
CA CYS A 221 1.22 1.75 16.22
C CYS A 221 1.54 2.10 17.67
N ASP A 222 1.04 3.23 18.13
CA ASP A 222 1.26 3.74 19.48
C ASP A 222 0.13 3.26 20.43
N TYR A 223 0.51 2.97 21.66
CA TYR A 223 -0.37 2.53 22.74
C TYR A 223 -0.14 3.36 24.00
N HIS A 224 -1.18 3.50 24.82
CA HIS A 224 -1.10 4.13 26.12
C HIS A 224 -1.16 3.07 27.22
N ILE A 225 -0.01 2.53 27.64
CA ILE A 225 0.08 1.45 28.62
C ILE A 225 0.53 2.02 29.95
N LYS A 226 -0.31 1.87 31.01
CA LYS A 226 -0.04 2.38 32.36
C LYS A 226 0.43 3.85 32.39
N GLY A 227 -0.24 4.69 31.57
CA GLY A 227 0.05 6.12 31.50
C GLY A 227 1.32 6.50 30.73
N LYS A 228 1.94 5.58 30.02
CA LYS A 228 3.11 5.82 29.19
C LYS A 228 2.86 5.41 27.75
N LYS A 229 3.46 6.14 26.83
CA LYS A 229 3.43 5.79 25.41
C LYS A 229 4.40 4.63 25.16
N VAL A 230 3.91 3.59 24.49
CA VAL A 230 4.64 2.43 23.99
C VAL A 230 4.36 2.33 22.50
N THR A 231 5.38 2.09 21.68
CA THR A 231 5.18 1.87 20.25
C THR A 231 5.42 0.41 19.90
N ALA A 232 4.41 -0.25 19.34
CA ALA A 232 4.55 -1.58 18.75
C ALA A 232 4.88 -1.46 17.26
N PHE A 233 5.60 -2.46 16.70
CA PHE A 233 5.94 -2.50 15.29
C PHE A 233 5.89 -3.92 14.71
N ILE A 234 5.69 -4.00 13.40
CA ILE A 234 5.69 -5.24 12.63
C ILE A 234 6.48 -4.98 11.34
N VAL A 235 7.61 -5.65 11.16
CA VAL A 235 8.41 -5.60 9.93
C VAL A 235 8.01 -6.76 9.02
N PHE A 236 7.81 -6.49 7.75
CA PHE A 236 7.49 -7.50 6.74
C PHE A 236 8.75 -7.88 5.97
N LEU A 237 9.09 -9.16 5.96
CA LEU A 237 10.28 -9.68 5.28
C LEU A 237 9.85 -10.65 4.17
N PRO A 238 10.67 -10.79 3.10
CA PRO A 238 10.33 -11.68 1.98
C PRO A 238 10.20 -13.15 2.39
N SER A 239 10.94 -13.60 3.40
CA SER A 239 10.94 -14.99 3.87
C SER A 239 11.24 -15.12 5.35
N VAL A 240 10.93 -16.30 5.91
CA VAL A 240 11.33 -16.68 7.28
C VAL A 240 12.84 -16.56 7.46
N ARG A 241 13.63 -16.96 6.45
CA ARG A 241 15.09 -16.86 6.48
C ARG A 241 15.56 -15.41 6.57
N ASP A 242 14.90 -14.51 5.88
CA ASP A 242 15.24 -13.09 5.91
C ASP A 242 14.85 -12.46 7.26
N ALA A 243 13.72 -12.85 7.85
CA ALA A 243 13.34 -12.43 9.19
C ALA A 243 14.37 -12.87 10.24
N VAL A 244 14.79 -14.13 10.21
CA VAL A 244 15.84 -14.64 11.09
C VAL A 244 17.18 -13.90 10.88
N ARG A 245 17.52 -13.61 9.60
CA ARG A 245 18.74 -12.85 9.28
C ARG A 245 18.68 -11.43 9.81
N SER A 246 17.54 -10.76 9.70
CA SER A 246 17.34 -9.39 10.20
C SER A 246 17.46 -9.32 11.71
N VAL A 247 16.89 -10.28 12.46
CA VAL A 247 17.07 -10.39 13.91
C VAL A 247 18.54 -10.65 14.28
N LYS A 248 19.26 -11.49 13.53
CA LYS A 248 20.70 -11.70 13.75
C LYS A 248 21.51 -10.43 13.53
N ARG A 249 21.18 -9.64 12.49
CA ARG A 249 21.82 -8.34 12.24
C ARG A 249 21.56 -7.37 13.39
N HIS A 250 20.35 -7.32 13.93
CA HIS A 250 20.04 -6.49 15.09
C HIS A 250 20.86 -6.92 16.32
N LYS A 251 20.93 -8.22 16.62
CA LYS A 251 21.79 -8.73 17.70
C LYS A 251 23.27 -8.39 17.49
N THR A 252 23.76 -8.38 16.25
CA THR A 252 25.14 -7.96 15.92
C THR A 252 25.34 -6.48 16.18
N PHE A 253 24.38 -5.64 15.73
CA PHE A 253 24.38 -4.20 16.01
C PHE A 253 24.41 -3.90 17.51
N LEU A 254 23.59 -4.57 18.31
CA LEU A 254 23.60 -4.44 19.78
C LEU A 254 24.96 -4.76 20.37
N LYS A 255 25.60 -5.86 19.95
CA LYS A 255 26.96 -6.24 20.40
C LYS A 255 27.99 -5.19 20.02
N GLN A 256 27.96 -4.66 18.81
CA GLN A 256 28.86 -3.61 18.35
C GLN A 256 28.67 -2.29 19.11
N SER A 257 27.46 -2.04 19.58
CA SER A 257 27.10 -0.89 20.45
C SER A 257 27.26 -1.16 21.93
N GLU A 258 27.93 -2.26 22.32
CA GLU A 258 28.13 -2.68 23.69
C GLU A 258 26.84 -2.89 24.52
N LYS A 259 25.72 -3.17 23.80
CA LYS A 259 24.42 -3.42 24.42
C LYS A 259 24.20 -4.92 24.65
N LYS A 260 23.65 -5.24 25.80
CA LYS A 260 23.28 -6.63 26.17
C LYS A 260 21.87 -6.92 25.72
N TYR A 261 21.59 -8.15 25.34
CA TYR A 261 20.24 -8.65 25.13
C TYR A 261 20.05 -9.96 25.90
N LEU A 262 18.83 -10.19 26.36
CA LEU A 262 18.44 -11.41 27.07
C LEU A 262 17.45 -12.20 26.21
N PRO A 263 17.58 -13.51 26.02
CA PRO A 263 16.61 -14.33 25.35
C PRO A 263 15.22 -14.24 26.01
N LEU A 264 14.17 -14.32 25.21
CA LEU A 264 12.77 -14.46 25.63
C LEU A 264 12.24 -15.78 25.06
N GLU A 265 12.54 -16.89 25.71
CA GLU A 265 12.27 -18.24 25.21
C GLU A 265 10.77 -18.51 25.01
N GLU A 266 9.92 -17.87 25.81
CA GLU A 266 8.46 -17.95 25.70
C GLU A 266 7.92 -17.48 24.34
N PHE A 267 8.67 -16.62 23.61
CA PHE A 267 8.35 -16.15 22.25
C PHE A 267 9.20 -16.83 21.17
N GLY A 268 10.00 -17.82 21.54
CA GLY A 268 10.79 -18.63 20.62
C GLY A 268 12.26 -18.21 20.51
N LYS A 269 13.04 -19.06 19.83
CA LYS A 269 14.52 -19.03 19.77
C LYS A 269 15.14 -17.70 19.34
N HIS A 270 14.45 -16.95 18.51
CA HIS A 270 14.99 -15.71 17.94
C HIS A 270 14.45 -14.44 18.62
N SER A 271 13.74 -14.61 19.73
CA SER A 271 13.18 -13.50 20.50
C SER A 271 14.12 -13.05 21.61
N PHE A 272 14.09 -11.76 21.92
CA PHE A 272 14.93 -11.19 22.96
C PHE A 272 14.40 -9.84 23.46
N ILE A 273 14.88 -9.41 24.62
CA ILE A 273 14.75 -8.07 25.18
C ILE A 273 16.12 -7.41 25.26
N SER A 274 16.17 -6.10 25.00
CA SER A 274 17.37 -5.28 25.08
C SER A 274 17.03 -3.89 25.62
N GLU A 275 18.05 -3.11 25.97
CA GLU A 275 17.97 -1.68 26.20
C GLU A 275 18.77 -0.93 25.13
N GLU A 276 18.16 0.08 24.53
CA GLU A 276 18.77 0.90 23.48
C GLU A 276 18.69 2.39 23.84
N PRO A 277 19.68 3.22 23.45
CA PRO A 277 19.74 4.61 23.88
C PRO A 277 18.51 5.44 23.49
N TYR A 278 17.94 5.18 22.32
CA TYR A 278 16.83 5.96 21.77
C TYR A 278 15.45 5.32 21.99
N TYR A 279 15.41 4.02 22.33
CA TYR A 279 14.19 3.22 22.39
C TYR A 279 13.95 2.60 23.76
N GLN A 280 14.76 2.94 24.76
CA GLN A 280 14.70 2.38 26.11
C GLN A 280 14.68 0.83 26.07
N LYS A 281 13.74 0.20 26.78
CA LYS A 281 13.55 -1.26 26.70
C LYS A 281 12.77 -1.61 25.43
N ILE A 282 13.30 -2.55 24.68
CA ILE A 282 12.71 -3.07 23.44
C ILE A 282 12.60 -4.58 23.50
N ILE A 283 11.47 -5.11 23.07
CA ILE A 283 11.27 -6.55 22.81
C ILE A 283 11.22 -6.76 21.31
N VAL A 284 11.94 -7.79 20.84
CA VAL A 284 11.96 -8.21 19.45
C VAL A 284 11.63 -9.68 19.34
N ILE A 285 10.68 -10.05 18.50
CA ILE A 285 10.17 -11.41 18.28
C ILE A 285 10.21 -11.71 16.78
N GLN A 286 10.70 -12.89 16.39
CA GLN A 286 10.58 -13.38 15.04
C GLN A 286 9.43 -14.38 14.95
N GLU A 287 8.45 -14.13 14.06
CA GLU A 287 7.31 -15.02 13.79
C GLU A 287 7.04 -15.11 12.28
N GLY A 288 7.25 -16.31 11.73
CA GLY A 288 7.13 -16.51 10.29
C GLY A 288 8.09 -15.58 9.51
N ALA A 289 7.61 -14.95 8.45
CA ALA A 289 8.37 -13.96 7.68
C ALA A 289 8.25 -12.53 8.26
N ARG A 290 8.07 -12.38 9.56
CA ARG A 290 7.91 -11.09 10.24
C ARG A 290 8.87 -10.94 11.41
N VAL A 291 9.23 -9.70 11.72
CA VAL A 291 9.81 -9.30 12.99
C VAL A 291 8.82 -8.37 13.67
N ILE A 292 8.47 -8.69 14.90
CA ILE A 292 7.44 -7.99 15.68
C ILE A 292 8.11 -7.50 16.94
N GLY A 293 7.80 -6.31 17.40
CA GLY A 293 8.37 -5.79 18.63
C GLY A 293 7.60 -4.63 19.22
N ALA A 294 8.08 -4.20 20.38
CA ALA A 294 7.61 -2.98 21.02
C ALA A 294 8.78 -2.32 21.75
N TYR A 295 8.79 -1.00 21.77
CA TYR A 295 9.82 -0.19 22.41
C TYR A 295 9.22 0.91 23.30
N ASP A 296 10.06 1.61 24.04
CA ASP A 296 9.71 2.53 25.11
C ASP A 296 8.98 1.83 26.28
N LEU A 297 9.36 0.59 26.54
CA LEU A 297 8.71 -0.25 27.54
C LEU A 297 9.16 0.11 28.96
N ASN A 298 8.28 0.75 29.72
CA ASN A 298 8.47 0.94 31.18
C ASN A 298 8.05 -0.30 31.96
N ASP A 299 7.10 -1.05 31.46
CA ASP A 299 6.59 -2.31 32.01
C ASP A 299 6.77 -3.42 30.98
N VAL A 300 7.72 -4.29 31.22
CA VAL A 300 8.08 -5.40 30.33
C VAL A 300 6.94 -6.40 30.18
N GLU A 301 6.24 -6.73 31.28
CA GLU A 301 5.16 -7.72 31.27
C GLU A 301 3.93 -7.20 30.52
N ALA A 302 3.63 -5.90 30.64
CA ALA A 302 2.59 -5.28 29.81
C ALA A 302 2.97 -5.26 28.32
N GLY A 303 4.25 -5.02 28.01
CA GLY A 303 4.79 -5.12 26.65
C GLY A 303 4.68 -6.54 26.08
N LYS A 304 5.01 -7.56 26.87
CA LYS A 304 4.84 -8.98 26.48
C LYS A 304 3.38 -9.32 26.20
N THR A 305 2.45 -8.80 27.03
CA THR A 305 1.00 -9.00 26.85
C THR A 305 0.54 -8.39 25.51
N LEU A 306 0.92 -7.16 25.22
CA LEU A 306 0.62 -6.50 23.94
C LEU A 306 1.13 -7.32 22.74
N LEU A 307 2.38 -7.79 22.81
CA LEU A 307 2.98 -8.56 21.73
C LEU A 307 2.34 -9.95 21.56
N ALA A 308 1.92 -10.60 22.64
CA ALA A 308 1.14 -11.84 22.57
C ALA A 308 -0.22 -11.62 21.88
N ASP A 309 -0.89 -10.50 22.14
CA ASP A 309 -2.13 -10.13 21.49
C ASP A 309 -1.95 -9.86 19.98
N ILE A 310 -0.87 -9.15 19.60
CA ILE A 310 -0.50 -8.94 18.19
C ILE A 310 -0.25 -10.28 17.49
N LEU A 311 0.53 -11.17 18.09
CA LEU A 311 0.81 -12.50 17.54
C LEU A 311 -0.48 -13.31 17.33
N ARG A 312 -1.41 -13.26 18.28
CA ARG A 312 -2.73 -13.90 18.18
C ARG A 312 -3.54 -13.34 17.02
N LYS A 313 -3.60 -12.03 16.86
CA LYS A 313 -4.28 -11.34 15.75
C LYS A 313 -3.70 -11.73 14.39
N ILE A 314 -2.38 -11.76 14.25
CA ILE A 314 -1.70 -12.20 13.03
C ILE A 314 -2.09 -13.62 12.66
N LYS A 315 -2.07 -14.56 13.63
CA LYS A 315 -2.44 -15.97 13.42
C LYS A 315 -3.90 -16.11 12.97
N GLN A 316 -4.82 -15.39 13.63
CA GLN A 316 -6.25 -15.39 13.29
C GLN A 316 -6.52 -14.87 11.88
N THR A 317 -5.86 -13.78 11.48
CA THR A 317 -6.03 -13.18 10.14
C THR A 317 -5.47 -14.08 9.05
N THR A 318 -4.31 -14.71 9.30
CA THR A 318 -3.70 -15.65 8.34
C THR A 318 -4.54 -16.93 8.18
N ALA A 319 -5.19 -17.41 9.24
CA ALA A 319 -6.06 -18.60 9.18
C ALA A 319 -7.35 -18.37 8.39
N LYS A 320 -7.88 -17.15 8.35
CA LYS A 320 -9.09 -16.80 7.57
C LYS A 320 -8.83 -16.66 6.06
N GLN A 321 -7.57 -16.64 5.63
CA GLN A 321 -7.15 -16.47 4.23
C GLN A 321 -6.78 -17.81 3.54
N LYS A 322 -6.79 -18.91 4.29
CA LYS A 322 -6.63 -20.29 3.77
C LYS A 322 -7.99 -20.97 3.64
#